data_3b7c85bd8cef813ecb0c485c8fccf035
#
_entry.id   3b7c85bd8cef813ecb0c485c8fccf035
#
_cell.length_a   1.000
_cell.length_b   1.000
_cell.length_c   1.000
_cell.angle_alpha   90.00
_cell.angle_beta   90.00
_cell.angle_gamma   90.00
#
_symmetry.space_group_name_H-M   'P 1'
#
loop_
_entity.id
_entity.type
_entity.pdbx_description
1 polymer ?
#
loop_
_entity_poly.entity_id
_entity_poly.type
_entity_poly.pdbx_seq_one_letter_code
_entity_poly.pdbx_strand_id
1 'polypeptide(L)'
;IVTEAAVSYKDKESEQKMMDFYAYVKPQTGALLRYVPRNTIGAMAYGLDGEKMYSVFSAMPGYGMLMANPMVKQVMDAFSGDCVISFSGMTADGQYPVASLLVKDPAVLQTIVSNLSGMPIQKAGEGEYTISMGGVTVLFGVKGDVFYCTTDAVVKSALDGADIESLASMSKIFKG
;
A
#
# COMPACT_ATOMS: atom_id res chain seq x y z
N ILE A 1 -20.55 -4.37 12.00
CA ILE A 1 -21.42 -4.07 10.85
C ILE A 1 -20.76 -4.72 9.65
N VAL A 2 -21.44 -5.68 9.04
CA VAL A 2 -21.03 -6.29 7.76
C VAL A 2 -21.81 -5.58 6.68
N THR A 3 -21.15 -5.05 5.68
CA THR A 3 -21.77 -4.42 4.53
C THR A 3 -21.47 -5.27 3.30
N GLU A 4 -22.48 -5.80 2.67
CA GLU A 4 -22.38 -6.47 1.37
C GLU A 4 -22.83 -5.48 0.29
N ALA A 5 -22.05 -5.37 -0.78
CA ALA A 5 -22.39 -4.60 -1.95
C ALA A 5 -22.44 -5.52 -3.16
N ALA A 6 -23.56 -5.50 -3.88
CA ALA A 6 -23.71 -6.19 -5.15
C ALA A 6 -23.69 -5.17 -6.29
N VAL A 7 -22.93 -5.45 -7.33
CA VAL A 7 -22.88 -4.64 -8.55
C VAL A 7 -23.62 -5.41 -9.65
N SER A 8 -24.61 -4.76 -10.28
CA SER A 8 -25.26 -5.28 -11.46
C SER A 8 -24.82 -4.50 -12.70
N TYR A 9 -24.57 -5.21 -13.78
CA TYR A 9 -24.13 -4.62 -15.04
C TYR A 9 -25.29 -4.54 -16.04
N LYS A 10 -25.26 -3.51 -16.86
CA LYS A 10 -26.28 -3.30 -17.89
C LYS A 10 -26.29 -4.42 -18.95
N ASP A 11 -25.11 -4.91 -19.28
CA ASP A 11 -24.88 -5.93 -20.30
C ASP A 11 -23.54 -6.64 -20.03
N LYS A 12 -23.32 -7.76 -20.75
CA LYS A 12 -22.10 -8.56 -20.65
C LYS A 12 -20.82 -7.82 -21.06
N GLU A 13 -20.92 -6.84 -21.95
CA GLU A 13 -19.76 -6.04 -22.37
C GLU A 13 -19.30 -5.12 -21.24
N SER A 14 -20.26 -4.50 -20.55
CA SER A 14 -19.95 -3.67 -19.36
C SER A 14 -19.38 -4.50 -18.22
N GLU A 15 -19.89 -5.71 -18.01
CA GLU A 15 -19.34 -6.68 -17.05
C GLU A 15 -17.89 -7.02 -17.40
N GLN A 16 -17.61 -7.40 -18.64
CA GLN A 16 -16.27 -7.78 -19.09
C GLN A 16 -15.28 -6.61 -18.94
N LYS A 17 -15.66 -5.41 -19.34
CA LYS A 17 -14.81 -4.21 -19.16
C LYS A 17 -14.46 -3.96 -17.71
N MET A 18 -15.39 -4.19 -16.79
CA MET A 18 -15.14 -4.05 -15.37
C MET A 18 -14.22 -5.15 -14.84
N MET A 19 -14.43 -6.38 -15.26
CA MET A 19 -13.57 -7.52 -14.92
C MET A 19 -12.14 -7.28 -15.42
N ASP A 20 -11.97 -6.81 -16.64
CA ASP A 20 -10.67 -6.48 -17.22
C ASP A 20 -9.99 -5.34 -16.44
N PHE A 21 -10.77 -4.33 -16.05
CA PHE A 21 -10.27 -3.20 -15.24
C PHE A 21 -9.73 -3.67 -13.88
N TYR A 22 -10.40 -4.61 -13.21
CA TYR A 22 -9.96 -5.14 -11.92
C TYR A 22 -9.08 -6.39 -12.03
N ALA A 23 -8.61 -6.75 -13.23
CA ALA A 23 -7.78 -7.95 -13.43
C ALA A 23 -6.45 -7.95 -12.65
N TYR A 24 -5.99 -6.77 -12.19
CA TYR A 24 -4.80 -6.64 -11.35
C TYR A 24 -5.07 -6.90 -9.86
N VAL A 25 -6.32 -7.00 -9.44
CA VAL A 25 -6.68 -7.32 -8.06
C VAL A 25 -6.67 -8.83 -7.88
N LYS A 26 -5.92 -9.30 -6.89
CA LYS A 26 -5.83 -10.71 -6.49
C LYS A 26 -6.40 -10.90 -5.08
N PRO A 27 -6.81 -12.11 -4.71
CA PRO A 27 -7.08 -12.44 -3.32
C PRO A 27 -5.86 -12.14 -2.45
N GLN A 28 -6.07 -11.45 -1.34
CA GLN A 28 -5.02 -11.18 -0.37
C GLN A 28 -4.94 -12.30 0.68
N THR A 29 -3.76 -12.51 1.27
CA THR A 29 -3.54 -13.59 2.23
C THR A 29 -3.85 -13.22 3.68
N GLY A 30 -4.00 -11.94 3.97
CA GLY A 30 -4.13 -11.40 5.32
C GLY A 30 -2.82 -11.33 6.11
N ALA A 31 -1.70 -11.70 5.51
CA ALA A 31 -0.41 -11.78 6.20
C ALA A 31 0.06 -10.44 6.78
N LEU A 32 -0.31 -9.33 6.15
CA LEU A 32 0.09 -7.99 6.58
C LEU A 32 -0.83 -7.38 7.64
N LEU A 33 -2.02 -7.93 7.86
CA LEU A 33 -2.99 -7.37 8.83
C LEU A 33 -2.45 -7.36 10.26
N ARG A 34 -1.54 -8.27 10.60
CA ARG A 34 -0.87 -8.33 11.91
C ARG A 34 0.04 -7.12 12.20
N TYR A 35 0.39 -6.35 11.20
CA TYR A 35 1.26 -5.17 11.33
C TYR A 35 0.49 -3.85 11.32
N VAL A 36 -0.84 -3.90 11.24
CA VAL A 36 -1.69 -2.71 11.30
C VAL A 36 -1.81 -2.24 12.75
N PRO A 37 -1.52 -0.96 13.07
CA PRO A 37 -1.56 -0.46 14.44
C PRO A 37 -2.95 -0.55 15.10
N ARG A 38 -2.99 -0.70 16.41
CA ARG A 38 -4.25 -0.78 17.20
C ARG A 38 -5.12 0.46 17.09
N ASN A 39 -4.50 1.63 16.97
CA ASN A 39 -5.18 2.91 16.84
C ASN A 39 -5.68 3.17 15.41
N THR A 40 -5.66 2.18 14.54
CA THR A 40 -6.15 2.30 13.17
C THR A 40 -7.65 2.56 13.15
N ILE A 41 -8.05 3.63 12.45
CA ILE A 41 -9.45 4.04 12.25
C ILE A 41 -10.03 3.33 11.02
N GLY A 42 -9.20 3.03 10.03
CA GLY A 42 -9.58 2.32 8.83
C GLY A 42 -8.38 1.68 8.15
N ALA A 43 -8.59 0.51 7.56
CA ALA A 43 -7.58 -0.18 6.77
C ALA A 43 -8.21 -0.83 5.53
N MET A 44 -7.44 -0.85 4.45
CA MET A 44 -7.78 -1.53 3.20
C MET A 44 -6.67 -2.50 2.86
N ALA A 45 -7.02 -3.75 2.59
CA ALA A 45 -6.08 -4.81 2.22
C ALA A 45 -6.35 -5.30 0.80
N TYR A 46 -5.31 -5.38 0.01
CA TYR A 46 -5.37 -5.80 -1.39
C TYR A 46 -4.30 -6.84 -1.68
N GLY A 47 -4.63 -7.80 -2.55
CA GLY A 47 -3.63 -8.52 -3.33
C GLY A 47 -3.49 -7.82 -4.68
N LEU A 48 -2.28 -7.54 -5.11
CA LEU A 48 -2.02 -6.81 -6.36
C LEU A 48 -1.16 -7.64 -7.33
N ASP A 49 -1.37 -7.39 -8.61
CA ASP A 49 -0.52 -7.85 -9.71
C ASP A 49 0.02 -6.60 -10.42
N GLY A 50 1.24 -6.23 -10.12
CA GLY A 50 1.84 -4.98 -10.60
C GLY A 50 1.96 -4.92 -12.12
N GLU A 51 2.28 -6.03 -12.78
CA GLU A 51 2.37 -6.09 -14.24
C GLU A 51 1.00 -5.85 -14.89
N LYS A 52 -0.04 -6.53 -14.39
CA LYS A 52 -1.41 -6.29 -14.87
C LYS A 52 -1.89 -4.89 -14.55
N MET A 53 -1.56 -4.38 -13.36
CA MET A 53 -1.90 -3.01 -12.98
C MET A 53 -1.28 -2.01 -13.96
N TYR A 54 0.00 -2.15 -14.28
CA TYR A 54 0.65 -1.33 -15.29
C TYR A 54 -0.03 -1.43 -16.67
N SER A 55 -0.37 -2.64 -17.10
CA SER A 55 -1.05 -2.89 -18.37
C SER A 55 -2.41 -2.19 -18.43
N VAL A 56 -3.23 -2.33 -17.40
CA VAL A 56 -4.56 -1.71 -17.30
C VAL A 56 -4.44 -0.18 -17.36
N PHE A 57 -3.57 0.41 -16.53
CA PHE A 57 -3.40 1.87 -16.50
C PHE A 57 -2.79 2.42 -17.78
N SER A 58 -1.91 1.67 -18.45
CA SER A 58 -1.35 2.06 -19.75
C SER A 58 -2.40 2.15 -20.85
N ALA A 59 -3.46 1.34 -20.76
CA ALA A 59 -4.57 1.36 -21.72
C ALA A 59 -5.61 2.46 -21.42
N MET A 60 -5.54 3.12 -20.25
CA MET A 60 -6.52 4.13 -19.87
C MET A 60 -6.24 5.48 -20.53
N PRO A 61 -7.26 6.15 -21.09
CA PRO A 61 -7.11 7.50 -21.62
C PRO A 61 -6.59 8.48 -20.55
N GLY A 62 -5.60 9.29 -20.91
CA GLY A 62 -5.01 10.30 -20.03
C GLY A 62 -3.81 9.83 -19.20
N TYR A 63 -3.59 8.52 -19.06
CA TYR A 63 -2.45 7.98 -18.29
C TYR A 63 -1.21 7.68 -19.15
N GLY A 64 -1.31 7.69 -20.46
CA GLY A 64 -0.23 7.28 -21.36
C GLY A 64 1.11 8.00 -21.12
N MET A 65 1.08 9.31 -20.84
CA MET A 65 2.30 10.07 -20.55
C MET A 65 2.95 9.65 -19.22
N LEU A 66 2.15 9.37 -18.19
CA LEU A 66 2.63 8.88 -16.90
C LEU A 66 3.19 7.46 -17.04
N MET A 67 2.49 6.58 -17.74
CA MET A 67 2.88 5.18 -17.95
C MET A 67 4.09 5.05 -18.91
N ALA A 68 4.37 6.03 -19.77
CA ALA A 68 5.59 6.06 -20.58
C ALA A 68 6.87 6.22 -19.75
N ASN A 69 6.77 6.63 -18.48
CA ASN A 69 7.92 6.75 -17.61
C ASN A 69 8.36 5.35 -17.11
N PRO A 70 9.60 4.90 -17.41
CA PRO A 70 10.09 3.58 -16.98
C PRO A 70 10.07 3.38 -15.45
N MET A 71 10.23 4.46 -14.67
CA MET A 71 10.16 4.44 -13.22
C MET A 71 8.78 3.99 -12.73
N VAL A 72 7.71 4.45 -13.38
CA VAL A 72 6.33 4.07 -13.01
C VAL A 72 6.13 2.57 -13.19
N LYS A 73 6.66 2.01 -14.30
CA LYS A 73 6.60 0.55 -14.50
C LYS A 73 7.34 -0.20 -13.40
N GLN A 74 8.57 0.21 -13.08
CA GLN A 74 9.37 -0.45 -12.04
C GLN A 74 8.68 -0.38 -10.66
N VAL A 75 8.10 0.76 -10.32
CA VAL A 75 7.35 0.91 -9.07
C VAL A 75 6.13 0.00 -9.06
N MET A 76 5.35 -0.03 -10.15
CA MET A 76 4.17 -0.90 -10.21
C MET A 76 4.53 -2.38 -10.15
N ASP A 77 5.57 -2.81 -10.88
CA ASP A 77 6.05 -4.19 -10.85
C ASP A 77 6.48 -4.61 -9.43
N ALA A 78 7.07 -3.68 -8.67
CA ALA A 78 7.47 -3.91 -7.29
C ALA A 78 6.29 -3.99 -6.30
N PHE A 79 5.12 -3.45 -6.66
CA PHE A 79 3.88 -3.55 -5.87
C PHE A 79 3.09 -4.83 -6.17
N SER A 80 3.78 -5.96 -6.33
CA SER A 80 3.14 -7.26 -6.55
C SER A 80 3.04 -8.04 -5.23
N GLY A 81 1.83 -8.48 -4.90
CA GLY A 81 1.54 -9.26 -3.68
C GLY A 81 0.57 -8.57 -2.75
N ASP A 82 0.63 -8.93 -1.46
CA ASP A 82 -0.22 -8.35 -0.44
C ASP A 82 0.18 -6.89 -0.16
N CYS A 83 -0.81 -6.02 -0.10
CA CYS A 83 -0.68 -4.62 0.23
C CYS A 83 -1.74 -4.21 1.26
N VAL A 84 -1.36 -3.42 2.25
CA VAL A 84 -2.28 -2.82 3.22
C VAL A 84 -2.03 -1.33 3.32
N ILE A 85 -3.11 -0.56 3.20
CA ILE A 85 -3.13 0.86 3.49
C ILE A 85 -3.95 1.05 4.75
N SER A 86 -3.42 1.75 5.74
CA SER A 86 -4.12 2.02 7.00
C SER A 86 -4.04 3.50 7.38
N PHE A 87 -5.05 3.95 8.11
CA PHE A 87 -5.16 5.31 8.64
C PHE A 87 -5.40 5.24 10.14
N SER A 88 -4.56 5.90 10.93
CA SER A 88 -4.61 5.88 12.40
C SER A 88 -5.01 7.21 13.04
N GLY A 89 -5.30 8.23 12.26
CA GLY A 89 -5.74 9.52 12.77
C GLY A 89 -5.31 10.69 11.89
N MET A 90 -5.26 11.85 12.50
CA MET A 90 -4.73 13.08 11.91
C MET A 90 -3.47 13.50 12.66
N THR A 91 -2.60 14.24 12.00
CA THR A 91 -1.48 14.92 12.67
C THR A 91 -1.97 15.81 13.80
N ALA A 92 -1.11 16.14 14.76
CA ALA A 92 -1.49 16.94 15.92
C ALA A 92 -2.10 18.32 15.56
N ASP A 93 -1.72 18.86 14.41
CA ASP A 93 -2.27 20.10 13.85
C ASP A 93 -3.52 19.88 12.97
N GLY A 94 -3.96 18.64 12.80
CA GLY A 94 -5.14 18.27 12.01
C GLY A 94 -5.03 18.48 10.51
N GLN A 95 -3.81 18.69 9.99
CA GLN A 95 -3.62 19.05 8.57
C GLN A 95 -3.52 17.82 7.65
N TYR A 96 -2.93 16.71 8.15
CA TYR A 96 -2.65 15.54 7.32
C TYR A 96 -3.14 14.26 7.99
N PRO A 97 -3.65 13.30 7.21
CA PRO A 97 -3.95 11.98 7.75
C PRO A 97 -2.64 11.27 8.11
N VAL A 98 -2.64 10.62 9.26
CA VAL A 98 -1.58 9.69 9.65
C VAL A 98 -1.86 8.37 8.93
N ALA A 99 -1.02 8.04 7.96
CA ALA A 99 -1.25 6.94 7.05
C ALA A 99 -0.04 6.00 6.98
N SER A 100 -0.31 4.76 6.63
CA SER A 100 0.73 3.74 6.46
C SER A 100 0.41 2.85 5.27
N LEU A 101 1.45 2.51 4.52
CA LEU A 101 1.44 1.56 3.43
C LEU A 101 2.39 0.41 3.77
N LEU A 102 1.89 -0.80 3.73
CA LEU A 102 2.66 -2.04 3.87
C LEU A 102 2.56 -2.84 2.58
N VAL A 103 3.68 -3.38 2.10
CA VAL A 103 3.75 -4.24 0.91
C VAL A 103 4.60 -5.45 1.23
N LYS A 104 4.12 -6.64 0.90
CA LYS A 104 4.87 -7.88 1.10
C LYS A 104 5.86 -8.13 -0.05
N ASP A 105 6.74 -7.16 -0.27
CA ASP A 105 7.85 -7.26 -1.21
C ASP A 105 8.98 -6.30 -0.81
N PRO A 106 10.13 -6.81 -0.33
CA PRO A 106 11.26 -5.98 0.06
C PRO A 106 11.94 -5.27 -1.13
N ALA A 107 11.75 -5.75 -2.36
CA ALA A 107 12.35 -5.14 -3.55
C ALA A 107 11.80 -3.74 -3.84
N VAL A 108 10.61 -3.41 -3.32
CA VAL A 108 10.01 -2.07 -3.40
C VAL A 108 10.96 -1.01 -2.87
N LEU A 109 11.65 -1.26 -1.75
CA LEU A 109 12.59 -0.30 -1.16
C LEU A 109 13.72 0.05 -2.12
N GLN A 110 14.35 -0.97 -2.72
CA GLN A 110 15.45 -0.76 -3.67
C GLN A 110 15.00 0.06 -4.87
N THR A 111 13.83 -0.27 -5.40
CA THR A 111 13.22 0.45 -6.53
C THR A 111 12.96 1.91 -6.18
N ILE A 112 12.39 2.19 -5.01
CA ILE A 112 12.11 3.56 -4.56
C ILE A 112 13.42 4.33 -4.36
N VAL A 113 14.37 3.80 -3.59
CA VAL A 113 15.64 4.48 -3.29
C VAL A 113 16.44 4.77 -4.56
N SER A 114 16.47 3.83 -5.51
CA SER A 114 17.18 4.01 -6.78
C SER A 114 16.56 5.11 -7.66
N ASN A 115 15.24 5.26 -7.61
CA ASN A 115 14.52 6.21 -8.46
C ASN A 115 14.35 7.61 -7.82
N LEU A 116 14.46 7.71 -6.50
CA LEU A 116 14.41 8.98 -5.78
C LEU A 116 15.81 9.65 -5.63
N SER A 117 16.82 9.20 -6.37
CA SER A 117 18.13 9.83 -6.41
C SER A 117 18.00 11.26 -6.89
N GLY A 118 18.24 12.24 -6.00
CA GLY A 118 18.00 13.68 -6.27
C GLY A 118 16.96 14.31 -5.37
N MET A 119 16.17 13.52 -4.64
CA MET A 119 15.34 14.02 -3.55
C MET A 119 16.13 14.03 -2.22
N PRO A 120 15.76 14.90 -1.25
CA PRO A 120 16.43 14.98 0.04
C PRO A 120 16.08 13.79 0.95
N ILE A 121 16.47 12.58 0.52
CA ILE A 121 16.31 11.37 1.31
C ILE A 121 17.43 11.31 2.34
N GLN A 122 17.07 11.10 3.59
CA GLN A 122 18.01 10.91 4.69
C GLN A 122 17.96 9.45 5.16
N LYS A 123 19.14 8.88 5.38
CA LYS A 123 19.24 7.56 6.00
C LYS A 123 18.93 7.67 7.49
N ALA A 124 17.88 6.98 7.95
CA ALA A 124 17.46 6.98 9.35
C ALA A 124 18.00 5.78 10.14
N GLY A 125 18.36 4.70 9.44
CA GLY A 125 18.89 3.46 10.02
C GLY A 125 19.37 2.49 8.95
N GLU A 126 19.66 1.26 9.32
CA GLU A 126 19.97 0.21 8.37
C GLU A 126 18.70 -0.20 7.62
N GLY A 127 18.65 0.02 6.30
CA GLY A 127 17.47 -0.22 5.48
C GLY A 127 16.28 0.72 5.76
N GLU A 128 16.52 1.83 6.47
CA GLU A 128 15.50 2.83 6.79
C GLU A 128 15.89 4.21 6.28
N TYR A 129 14.88 4.91 5.77
CA TYR A 129 15.04 6.23 5.16
C TYR A 129 13.89 7.14 5.56
N THR A 130 14.17 8.44 5.56
CA THR A 130 13.13 9.48 5.72
C THR A 130 13.20 10.46 4.56
N ILE A 131 12.03 11.00 4.22
CA ILE A 131 11.90 12.13 3.32
C ILE A 131 10.93 13.13 3.93
N SER A 132 11.27 14.41 3.90
CA SER A 132 10.38 15.47 4.39
C SER A 132 9.85 16.28 3.21
N MET A 133 8.53 16.35 3.08
CA MET A 133 7.85 17.08 2.03
C MET A 133 6.66 17.84 2.63
N GLY A 134 6.59 19.15 2.40
CA GLY A 134 5.44 19.97 2.81
C GLY A 134 5.16 19.94 4.32
N GLY A 135 6.18 19.78 5.16
CA GLY A 135 6.03 19.70 6.62
C GLY A 135 5.71 18.30 7.16
N VAL A 136 5.52 17.31 6.28
CA VAL A 136 5.30 15.92 6.67
C VAL A 136 6.61 15.14 6.49
N THR A 137 7.01 14.40 7.51
CA THR A 137 8.13 13.45 7.42
C THR A 137 7.56 12.04 7.19
N VAL A 138 7.98 11.44 6.11
CA VAL A 138 7.64 10.07 5.75
C VAL A 138 8.82 9.18 6.08
N LEU A 139 8.60 8.14 6.87
CA LEU A 139 9.52 7.07 7.17
C LEU A 139 9.24 5.89 6.25
N PHE A 140 10.24 5.31 5.62
CA PHE A 140 10.09 4.10 4.81
C PHE A 140 11.31 3.19 4.94
N GLY A 141 11.09 1.90 4.77
CA GLY A 141 12.13 0.90 4.93
C GLY A 141 11.63 -0.52 4.69
N VAL A 142 12.47 -1.48 5.05
CA VAL A 142 12.15 -2.91 4.99
C VAL A 142 12.39 -3.54 6.35
N LYS A 143 11.43 -4.36 6.79
CA LYS A 143 11.56 -5.23 7.94
C LYS A 143 11.20 -6.67 7.55
N GLY A 144 12.19 -7.56 7.54
CA GLY A 144 12.00 -8.92 7.00
C GLY A 144 11.62 -8.90 5.53
N ASP A 145 10.44 -9.42 5.21
CA ASP A 145 9.87 -9.46 3.86
C ASP A 145 8.83 -8.35 3.60
N VAL A 146 8.71 -7.37 4.51
CA VAL A 146 7.73 -6.30 4.40
C VAL A 146 8.41 -4.96 4.15
N PHE A 147 8.07 -4.33 3.02
CA PHE A 147 8.30 -2.90 2.82
C PHE A 147 7.23 -2.11 3.58
N TYR A 148 7.63 -1.04 4.24
CA TYR A 148 6.72 -0.10 4.89
C TYR A 148 7.03 1.34 4.50
N CYS A 149 5.97 2.13 4.41
CA CYS A 149 6.03 3.57 4.23
C CYS A 149 4.98 4.20 5.13
N THR A 150 5.36 5.10 6.04
CA THR A 150 4.44 5.62 7.04
C THR A 150 4.80 7.03 7.48
N THR A 151 3.80 7.78 7.89
CA THR A 151 3.94 9.03 8.65
C THR A 151 3.81 8.80 10.17
N ASP A 152 3.59 7.55 10.60
CA ASP A 152 3.37 7.16 12.00
C ASP A 152 4.45 6.21 12.49
N ALA A 153 5.25 6.66 13.47
CA ALA A 153 6.28 5.82 14.11
C ALA A 153 5.71 4.57 14.81
N VAL A 154 4.42 4.55 15.15
CA VAL A 154 3.75 3.40 15.77
C VAL A 154 3.73 2.19 14.84
N VAL A 155 3.68 2.38 13.53
CA VAL A 155 3.79 1.29 12.55
C VAL A 155 5.12 0.53 12.69
N LYS A 156 6.21 1.24 12.94
CA LYS A 156 7.52 0.60 13.17
C LYS A 156 7.47 -0.31 14.40
N SER A 157 6.84 0.13 15.48
CA SER A 157 6.67 -0.69 16.70
C SER A 157 5.83 -1.94 16.42
N ALA A 158 4.78 -1.82 15.61
CA ALA A 158 3.97 -2.96 15.21
C ALA A 158 4.77 -3.97 14.36
N LEU A 159 5.62 -3.50 13.46
CA LEU A 159 6.53 -4.35 12.67
C LEU A 159 7.59 -5.04 13.54
N ASP A 160 7.98 -4.44 14.65
CA ASP A 160 8.90 -5.01 15.64
C ASP A 160 8.21 -6.04 16.57
N GLY A 161 6.94 -6.29 16.39
CA GLY A 161 6.19 -7.30 17.13
C GLY A 161 5.55 -6.80 18.43
N ALA A 162 5.66 -5.51 18.74
CA ALA A 162 5.14 -4.94 19.98
C ALA A 162 3.60 -4.94 20.08
N ASP A 163 2.89 -5.21 18.97
CA ASP A 163 1.43 -5.04 18.88
C ASP A 163 0.67 -6.19 18.19
N ILE A 164 1.24 -7.39 18.18
CA ILE A 164 0.71 -8.57 17.46
C ILE A 164 -0.68 -9.03 17.96
N GLU A 165 -1.01 -8.82 19.24
CA GLU A 165 -2.25 -9.37 19.81
C GLU A 165 -3.55 -8.71 19.32
N SER A 166 -3.49 -7.51 18.79
CA SER A 166 -4.69 -6.75 18.45
C SER A 166 -5.40 -7.20 17.17
N LEU A 167 -4.70 -7.90 16.30
CA LEU A 167 -5.18 -8.22 14.94
C LEU A 167 -5.79 -9.60 14.80
N ALA A 168 -5.61 -10.46 15.79
CA ALA A 168 -6.32 -11.74 15.84
C ALA A 168 -7.85 -11.56 15.85
N SER A 169 -8.36 -10.46 16.40
CA SER A 169 -9.77 -10.11 16.36
C SER A 169 -10.22 -9.56 14.99
N MET A 170 -9.39 -8.79 14.32
CA MET A 170 -9.68 -8.28 12.97
C MET A 170 -9.59 -9.39 11.91
N SER A 171 -8.68 -10.35 12.07
CA SER A 171 -8.56 -11.47 11.12
C SER A 171 -9.84 -12.34 11.05
N LYS A 172 -10.69 -12.30 12.10
CA LYS A 172 -11.99 -12.98 12.08
C LYS A 172 -13.04 -12.24 11.26
N ILE A 173 -12.91 -10.92 11.10
CA ILE A 173 -13.83 -10.10 10.28
C ILE A 173 -13.56 -10.32 8.79
N PHE A 174 -12.31 -10.58 8.41
CA PHE A 174 -11.89 -10.78 7.02
C PHE A 174 -11.82 -12.26 6.57
N LYS A 175 -12.21 -13.19 7.44
CA LYS A 175 -12.32 -14.64 7.12
C LYS A 175 -13.75 -15.06 6.80
N GLY A 176 -14.60 -14.12 6.39
CA GLY A 176 -15.95 -14.41 5.88
C GLY A 176 -15.92 -15.02 4.49
#